data_99ae31031ed3d29f2770c68882c367c2
#
_entry.id   99ae31031ed3d29f2770c68882c367c2
#
_cell.length_a   1.000
_cell.length_b   1.000
_cell.length_c   1.000
_cell.angle_alpha   90.00
_cell.angle_beta   90.00
_cell.angle_gamma   90.00
#
_symmetry.space_group_name_H-M   'P 1'
#
loop_
_entity.id
_entity.type
_entity.pdbx_description
1 polymer ?
#
loop_
_entity_poly.entity_id
_entity_poly.type
_entity_poly.pdbx_seq_one_letter_code
_entity_poly.pdbx_strand_id
1 'polypeptide(L)'
;MIGTWLGELSREQFDSEHFQRAPLALPRVARGAIPLLTWSTVIELVPKQTDMLVVRNGALRSDPAPSSFPEALALFREGYSLVLRRCERHDAGLRQLADAVAAEIDGDVQIQAYLTPANHFSFGWHYDCEDVFIAQTGGTKEYRLRQNTVNPQPTLDAMPKDMHYERETTPMMAATLVPGDWLYIPRGWWHMAHAGEDSLSISVGVLSPAARSLST
;
A
#
# COMPACT_ATOMS: atom_id res chain seq x y z
N MET A 1 4.38 -1.07 -17.20
CA MET A 1 3.68 -1.89 -16.17
C MET A 1 2.40 -1.23 -15.66
N ILE A 2 2.39 0.05 -15.32
CA ILE A 2 1.12 0.74 -14.96
C ILE A 2 0.13 0.61 -16.11
N GLY A 3 0.56 0.77 -17.36
CA GLY A 3 -0.28 0.54 -18.53
C GLY A 3 -0.98 -0.82 -18.57
N THR A 4 -0.36 -1.88 -18.04
CA THR A 4 -1.02 -3.20 -17.95
C THR A 4 -2.03 -3.28 -16.79
N TRP A 5 -1.88 -2.44 -15.76
CA TRP A 5 -2.82 -2.36 -14.64
C TRP A 5 -3.99 -1.42 -14.89
N LEU A 6 -3.96 -0.64 -15.97
CA LEU A 6 -5.06 0.25 -16.35
C LEU A 6 -6.19 -0.49 -17.09
N GLY A 7 -5.98 -1.77 -17.48
CA GLY A 7 -6.97 -2.53 -18.23
C GLY A 7 -7.31 -1.86 -19.57
N GLU A 8 -8.57 -1.44 -19.74
CA GLU A 8 -9.04 -0.74 -20.93
C GLU A 8 -8.87 0.79 -20.83
N LEU A 9 -8.53 1.33 -19.65
CA LEU A 9 -8.30 2.75 -19.46
C LEU A 9 -6.99 3.17 -20.14
N SER A 10 -7.02 4.22 -20.94
CA SER A 10 -5.80 4.75 -21.54
C SER A 10 -4.92 5.44 -20.52
N ARG A 11 -3.61 5.52 -20.77
CA ARG A 11 -2.69 6.27 -19.92
C ARG A 11 -3.08 7.75 -19.84
N GLU A 12 -3.52 8.34 -20.93
CA GLU A 12 -3.96 9.74 -20.99
C GLU A 12 -5.20 9.98 -20.10
N GLN A 13 -6.15 9.06 -20.10
CA GLN A 13 -7.31 9.12 -19.21
C GLN A 13 -6.89 8.98 -17.74
N PHE A 14 -6.01 8.02 -17.42
CA PHE A 14 -5.51 7.88 -16.08
C PHE A 14 -4.81 9.16 -15.60
N ASP A 15 -3.92 9.73 -16.39
CA ASP A 15 -3.17 10.95 -16.06
C ASP A 15 -4.08 12.18 -15.90
N SER A 16 -5.14 12.29 -16.71
CA SER A 16 -6.05 13.44 -16.66
C SER A 16 -7.13 13.35 -15.57
N GLU A 17 -7.62 12.15 -15.26
CA GLU A 17 -8.78 11.96 -14.39
C GLU A 17 -8.41 11.44 -13.00
N HIS A 18 -7.33 10.64 -12.89
CA HIS A 18 -7.01 9.92 -11.66
C HIS A 18 -5.66 10.30 -11.03
N PHE A 19 -4.58 10.36 -11.83
CA PHE A 19 -3.24 10.55 -11.28
C PHE A 19 -3.15 11.87 -10.49
N GLN A 20 -2.81 11.76 -9.20
CA GLN A 20 -2.77 12.86 -8.21
C GLN A 20 -4.11 13.61 -8.02
N ARG A 21 -5.23 12.98 -8.38
CA ARG A 21 -6.57 13.60 -8.33
C ARG A 21 -7.60 12.74 -7.62
N ALA A 22 -7.81 11.51 -8.07
CA ALA A 22 -8.87 10.65 -7.58
C ALA A 22 -8.47 9.17 -7.53
N PRO A 23 -8.90 8.42 -6.53
CA PRO A 23 -8.69 6.98 -6.48
C PRO A 23 -9.32 6.27 -7.67
N LEU A 24 -8.72 5.11 -8.01
CA LEU A 24 -9.23 4.24 -9.06
C LEU A 24 -9.06 2.78 -8.64
N ALA A 25 -10.14 2.02 -8.65
CA ALA A 25 -10.10 0.58 -8.43
C ALA A 25 -10.50 -0.16 -9.72
N LEU A 26 -9.69 -1.11 -10.15
CA LEU A 26 -9.94 -1.90 -11.35
C LEU A 26 -9.85 -3.40 -11.04
N PRO A 27 -10.88 -4.19 -11.42
CA PRO A 27 -10.89 -5.62 -11.15
C PRO A 27 -9.98 -6.37 -12.13
N ARG A 28 -9.26 -7.35 -11.64
CA ARG A 28 -8.53 -8.39 -12.40
C ARG A 28 -7.40 -7.91 -13.30
N VAL A 29 -6.98 -6.65 -13.22
CA VAL A 29 -5.92 -6.09 -14.09
C VAL A 29 -4.51 -6.34 -13.55
N ALA A 30 -4.38 -6.69 -12.25
CA ALA A 30 -3.10 -6.98 -11.62
C ALA A 30 -2.86 -8.48 -11.37
N ARG A 31 -3.43 -9.38 -12.16
CA ARG A 31 -3.23 -10.84 -12.01
C ARG A 31 -1.78 -11.27 -12.08
N GLY A 32 -0.96 -10.58 -12.86
CA GLY A 32 0.48 -10.81 -12.95
C GLY A 32 1.25 -10.52 -11.65
N ALA A 33 0.65 -9.80 -10.69
CA ALA A 33 1.24 -9.56 -9.38
C ALA A 33 1.02 -10.72 -8.39
N ILE A 34 0.02 -11.58 -8.61
CA ILE A 34 -0.30 -12.69 -7.70
C ILE A 34 0.93 -13.57 -7.39
N PRO A 35 1.71 -14.05 -8.37
CA PRO A 35 2.87 -14.89 -8.09
C PRO A 35 4.03 -14.14 -7.43
N LEU A 36 4.04 -12.81 -7.43
CA LEU A 36 5.11 -12.01 -6.82
C LEU A 36 5.04 -11.98 -5.29
N LEU A 37 3.83 -12.10 -4.73
CA LEU A 37 3.65 -12.14 -3.27
C LEU A 37 2.67 -13.26 -2.89
N THR A 38 3.23 -14.36 -2.48
CA THR A 38 2.54 -15.53 -1.93
C THR A 38 3.05 -15.81 -0.52
N TRP A 39 2.42 -16.74 0.23
CA TRP A 39 2.96 -17.17 1.52
C TRP A 39 4.38 -17.76 1.39
N SER A 40 4.70 -18.41 0.27
CA SER A 40 6.07 -18.88 -0.01
C SER A 40 7.04 -17.72 -0.12
N THR A 41 6.67 -16.65 -0.83
CA THR A 41 7.49 -15.43 -0.92
C THR A 41 7.69 -14.79 0.45
N VAL A 42 6.64 -14.77 1.29
CA VAL A 42 6.73 -14.23 2.67
C VAL A 42 7.73 -15.01 3.53
N ILE A 43 7.72 -16.36 3.44
CA ILE A 43 8.66 -17.23 4.16
C ILE A 43 10.11 -16.85 3.84
N GLU A 44 10.38 -16.51 2.58
CA GLU A 44 11.72 -16.14 2.11
C GLU A 44 12.09 -14.68 2.44
N LEU A 45 11.10 -13.78 2.47
CA LEU A 45 11.32 -12.36 2.72
C LEU A 45 11.56 -12.05 4.20
N VAL A 46 10.78 -12.63 5.13
CA VAL A 46 10.82 -12.29 6.55
C VAL A 46 12.23 -12.35 7.13
N PRO A 47 13.05 -13.41 6.93
CA PRO A 47 14.38 -13.47 7.50
C PRO A 47 15.39 -12.46 6.91
N LYS A 48 15.08 -11.88 5.77
CA LYS A 48 15.92 -10.89 5.09
C LYS A 48 15.56 -9.44 5.46
N GLN A 49 14.41 -9.25 6.12
CA GLN A 49 13.89 -7.93 6.41
C GLN A 49 14.60 -7.27 7.59
N THR A 50 15.08 -6.06 7.38
CA THR A 50 15.61 -5.18 8.42
C THR A 50 14.68 -4.00 8.72
N ASP A 51 13.63 -3.80 7.92
CA ASP A 51 12.66 -2.71 8.02
C ASP A 51 11.26 -3.31 7.93
N MET A 52 10.72 -3.69 9.09
CA MET A 52 9.39 -4.28 9.22
C MET A 52 8.61 -3.56 10.32
N LEU A 53 7.35 -3.25 10.02
CA LEU A 53 6.41 -2.74 11.02
C LEU A 53 5.48 -3.88 11.47
N VAL A 54 5.23 -3.96 12.76
CA VAL A 54 4.27 -4.86 13.38
C VAL A 54 3.16 -4.02 13.97
N VAL A 55 1.94 -4.15 13.45
CA VAL A 55 0.84 -3.22 13.74
C VAL A 55 -0.41 -3.99 14.12
N ARG A 56 -1.13 -3.54 15.13
CA ARG A 56 -2.46 -4.06 15.48
C ARG A 56 -3.39 -2.92 15.86
N ASN A 57 -4.51 -2.80 15.15
CA ASN A 57 -5.54 -1.79 15.41
C ASN A 57 -4.99 -0.35 15.46
N GLY A 58 -4.12 0.00 14.50
CA GLY A 58 -3.50 1.32 14.41
C GLY A 58 -2.29 1.55 15.31
N ALA A 59 -2.01 0.65 16.25
CA ALA A 59 -0.89 0.78 17.17
C ALA A 59 0.32 -0.02 16.70
N LEU A 60 1.47 0.66 16.59
CA LEU A 60 2.76 0.04 16.35
C LEU A 60 3.23 -0.71 17.58
N ARG A 61 3.73 -1.93 17.39
CA ARG A 61 4.42 -2.69 18.43
C ARG A 61 5.83 -2.13 18.61
N SER A 62 6.20 -1.88 19.87
CA SER A 62 7.51 -1.31 20.22
C SER A 62 8.63 -2.36 20.33
N ASP A 63 8.28 -3.64 20.49
CA ASP A 63 9.25 -4.72 20.55
C ASP A 63 9.94 -4.95 19.20
N PRO A 64 11.12 -5.57 19.18
CA PRO A 64 11.80 -5.90 17.95
C PRO A 64 10.91 -6.67 16.95
N ALA A 65 11.05 -6.37 15.68
CA ALA A 65 10.37 -7.11 14.62
C ALA A 65 10.82 -8.58 14.60
N PRO A 66 9.95 -9.52 14.17
CA PRO A 66 10.31 -10.92 14.08
C PRO A 66 11.46 -11.13 13.10
N SER A 67 12.40 -11.99 13.46
CA SER A 67 13.57 -12.34 12.68
C SER A 67 13.41 -13.62 11.86
N SER A 68 12.34 -14.36 12.12
CA SER A 68 12.02 -15.62 11.47
C SER A 68 10.55 -15.73 11.08
N PHE A 69 10.24 -16.55 10.10
CA PHE A 69 8.86 -16.78 9.69
C PHE A 69 7.98 -17.38 10.81
N PRO A 70 8.45 -18.35 11.63
CA PRO A 70 7.65 -18.84 12.77
C PRO A 70 7.27 -17.74 13.75
N GLU A 71 8.17 -16.80 14.08
CA GLU A 71 7.88 -15.66 14.94
C GLU A 71 6.87 -14.72 14.30
N ALA A 72 7.05 -14.42 13.00
CA ALA A 72 6.13 -13.61 12.23
C ALA A 72 4.72 -14.24 12.17
N LEU A 73 4.64 -15.54 11.96
CA LEU A 73 3.39 -16.28 11.92
C LEU A 73 2.69 -16.31 13.29
N ALA A 74 3.44 -16.39 14.39
CA ALA A 74 2.88 -16.30 15.74
C ALA A 74 2.20 -14.95 15.96
N LEU A 75 2.88 -13.83 15.65
CA LEU A 75 2.31 -12.49 15.73
C LEU A 75 1.09 -12.31 14.81
N PHE A 76 1.15 -12.83 13.60
CA PHE A 76 0.04 -12.80 12.66
C PHE A 76 -1.21 -13.51 13.24
N ARG A 77 -1.03 -14.69 13.87
CA ARG A 77 -2.11 -15.42 14.54
C ARG A 77 -2.66 -14.70 15.78
N GLU A 78 -1.88 -13.84 16.40
CA GLU A 78 -2.31 -12.96 17.49
C GLU A 78 -3.05 -11.70 17.00
N GLY A 79 -3.25 -11.55 15.68
CA GLY A 79 -3.97 -10.42 15.11
C GLY A 79 -3.09 -9.23 14.73
N TYR A 80 -1.75 -9.39 14.70
CA TYR A 80 -0.86 -8.36 14.22
C TYR A 80 -0.73 -8.42 12.70
N SER A 81 -0.86 -7.28 12.05
CA SER A 81 -0.43 -7.10 10.67
C SER A 81 1.08 -6.92 10.61
N LEU A 82 1.69 -7.46 9.58
CA LEU A 82 3.10 -7.28 9.28
C LEU A 82 3.24 -6.47 7.99
N VAL A 83 4.06 -5.44 8.03
CA VAL A 83 4.37 -4.61 6.86
C VAL A 83 5.87 -4.71 6.59
N LEU A 84 6.23 -5.52 5.60
CA LEU A 84 7.60 -5.68 5.14
C LEU A 84 7.90 -4.54 4.19
N ARG A 85 8.87 -3.70 4.53
CA ARG A 85 9.19 -2.51 3.75
C ARG A 85 10.41 -2.76 2.86
N ARG A 86 10.47 -2.08 1.71
CA ARG A 86 11.59 -2.16 0.75
C ARG A 86 11.86 -3.59 0.26
N CYS A 87 10.79 -4.34 0.00
CA CYS A 87 10.86 -5.73 -0.45
C CYS A 87 11.61 -5.89 -1.79
N GLU A 88 11.63 -4.84 -2.63
CA GLU A 88 12.41 -4.77 -3.87
C GLU A 88 13.92 -4.98 -3.66
N ARG A 89 14.41 -4.83 -2.43
CA ARG A 89 15.83 -5.06 -2.10
C ARG A 89 16.16 -6.54 -1.90
N HIS A 90 15.15 -7.36 -1.66
CA HIS A 90 15.31 -8.74 -1.20
C HIS A 90 14.69 -9.79 -2.12
N ASP A 91 13.90 -9.35 -3.12
CA ASP A 91 13.26 -10.22 -4.11
C ASP A 91 13.39 -9.65 -5.53
N ALA A 92 13.79 -10.51 -6.47
CA ALA A 92 14.06 -10.11 -7.85
C ALA A 92 12.78 -9.72 -8.63
N GLY A 93 11.67 -10.41 -8.38
CA GLY A 93 10.38 -10.11 -9.01
C GLY A 93 9.82 -8.78 -8.54
N LEU A 94 9.89 -8.50 -7.23
CA LEU A 94 9.49 -7.23 -6.66
C LEU A 94 10.41 -6.07 -7.09
N ARG A 95 11.71 -6.34 -7.29
CA ARG A 95 12.63 -5.37 -7.91
C ARG A 95 12.23 -5.02 -9.32
N GLN A 96 11.96 -6.03 -10.16
CA GLN A 96 11.48 -5.80 -11.54
C GLN A 96 10.18 -4.99 -11.56
N LEU A 97 9.29 -5.23 -10.60
CA LEU A 97 8.08 -4.43 -10.44
C LEU A 97 8.40 -2.96 -10.13
N ALA A 98 9.30 -2.71 -9.15
CA ALA A 98 9.73 -1.36 -8.79
C ALA A 98 10.38 -0.62 -9.96
N ASP A 99 11.34 -1.27 -10.65
CA ASP A 99 12.04 -0.71 -11.81
C ASP A 99 11.08 -0.36 -12.96
N ALA A 100 10.08 -1.22 -13.18
CA ALA A 100 9.07 -0.97 -14.22
C ALA A 100 8.13 0.20 -13.88
N VAL A 101 7.80 0.41 -12.60
CA VAL A 101 7.02 1.58 -12.15
C VAL A 101 7.88 2.84 -12.25
N ALA A 102 9.13 2.80 -11.80
CA ALA A 102 10.07 3.92 -11.88
C ALA A 102 10.36 4.38 -13.32
N ALA A 103 10.24 3.48 -14.29
CA ALA A 103 10.37 3.84 -15.71
C ALA A 103 9.16 4.62 -16.26
N GLU A 104 8.01 4.57 -15.58
CA GLU A 104 6.75 5.18 -16.03
C GLU A 104 6.33 6.41 -15.21
N ILE A 105 6.76 6.50 -13.94
CA ILE A 105 6.42 7.59 -13.02
C ILE A 105 7.70 8.11 -12.37
N ASP A 106 7.91 9.43 -12.43
CA ASP A 106 9.03 10.09 -11.77
C ASP A 106 8.84 10.09 -10.24
N GLY A 107 9.79 9.52 -9.53
CA GLY A 107 9.80 9.47 -8.08
C GLY A 107 10.61 8.31 -7.51
N ASP A 108 10.77 8.30 -6.18
CA ASP A 108 11.34 7.15 -5.47
C ASP A 108 10.29 6.08 -5.29
N VAL A 109 10.55 4.91 -5.85
CA VAL A 109 9.67 3.75 -5.79
C VAL A 109 10.08 2.82 -4.66
N GLN A 110 9.13 2.44 -3.79
CA GLN A 110 9.31 1.46 -2.73
C GLN A 110 8.20 0.41 -2.79
N ILE A 111 8.58 -0.85 -2.59
CA ILE A 111 7.63 -1.96 -2.49
C ILE A 111 7.46 -2.36 -1.03
N GLN A 112 6.21 -2.42 -0.59
CA GLN A 112 5.83 -2.95 0.71
C GLN A 112 4.93 -4.17 0.52
N ALA A 113 5.17 -5.22 1.31
CA ALA A 113 4.28 -6.37 1.40
C ALA A 113 3.47 -6.27 2.70
N TYR A 114 2.15 -6.24 2.56
CA TYR A 114 1.22 -6.22 3.68
C TYR A 114 0.66 -7.62 3.92
N LEU A 115 0.79 -8.10 5.15
CA LEU A 115 0.16 -9.28 5.66
C LEU A 115 -0.84 -8.84 6.74
N THR A 116 -2.12 -9.03 6.50
CA THR A 116 -3.17 -8.60 7.45
C THR A 116 -4.06 -9.80 7.80
N PRO A 117 -4.17 -10.18 9.08
CA PRO A 117 -5.04 -11.28 9.50
C PRO A 117 -6.52 -10.99 9.23
N ALA A 118 -7.29 -12.05 9.04
CA ALA A 118 -8.75 -11.97 8.89
C ALA A 118 -9.40 -11.16 10.01
N ASN A 119 -10.36 -10.31 9.67
CA ASN A 119 -11.11 -9.45 10.58
C ASN A 119 -10.27 -8.41 11.35
N HIS A 120 -9.08 -8.07 10.81
CA HIS A 120 -8.20 -7.05 11.38
C HIS A 120 -7.88 -5.94 10.37
N PHE A 121 -7.33 -4.85 10.88
CA PHE A 121 -6.75 -3.78 10.09
C PHE A 121 -5.34 -3.44 10.61
N SER A 122 -4.48 -2.93 9.73
CA SER A 122 -3.13 -2.48 10.11
C SER A 122 -3.18 -1.10 10.74
N PHE A 123 -3.20 -0.10 9.89
CA PHE A 123 -3.32 1.30 10.28
C PHE A 123 -4.79 1.72 10.28
N GLY A 124 -5.15 2.65 11.19
CA GLY A 124 -6.42 3.36 11.14
C GLY A 124 -6.46 4.33 9.95
N TRP A 125 -7.38 5.31 10.00
CA TRP A 125 -7.42 6.36 9.00
C TRP A 125 -6.11 7.15 8.97
N HIS A 126 -5.47 7.16 7.80
CA HIS A 126 -4.24 7.89 7.54
C HIS A 126 -4.19 8.34 6.07
N TYR A 127 -3.21 9.16 5.74
CA TYR A 127 -2.86 9.50 4.38
C TYR A 127 -1.33 9.50 4.23
N ASP A 128 -0.87 9.31 3.01
CA ASP A 128 0.55 9.26 2.68
C ASP A 128 0.97 10.47 1.84
N CYS A 129 2.23 10.82 1.87
CA CYS A 129 2.83 11.74 0.92
C CYS A 129 3.22 11.07 -0.41
N GLU A 130 2.99 9.78 -0.53
CA GLU A 130 3.22 8.97 -1.73
C GLU A 130 1.94 8.76 -2.52
N ASP A 131 2.07 8.61 -3.83
CA ASP A 131 1.07 7.95 -4.66
C ASP A 131 1.19 6.45 -4.46
N VAL A 132 0.10 5.76 -4.15
CA VAL A 132 0.12 4.35 -3.75
C VAL A 132 -0.65 3.50 -4.75
N PHE A 133 0.00 2.44 -5.24
CA PHE A 133 -0.57 1.45 -6.15
C PHE A 133 -0.62 0.09 -5.45
N ILE A 134 -1.81 -0.43 -5.23
CA ILE A 134 -2.03 -1.66 -4.46
C ILE A 134 -2.46 -2.76 -5.40
N ALA A 135 -1.77 -3.91 -5.35
CA ALA A 135 -2.19 -5.15 -6.00
C ALA A 135 -2.54 -6.18 -4.92
N GLN A 136 -3.78 -6.63 -4.90
CA GLN A 136 -4.21 -7.71 -4.01
C GLN A 136 -3.72 -9.05 -4.56
N THR A 137 -3.03 -9.84 -3.72
CA THR A 137 -2.44 -11.11 -4.14
C THR A 137 -2.99 -12.32 -3.40
N GLY A 138 -3.57 -12.14 -2.19
CA GLY A 138 -4.21 -13.19 -1.42
C GLY A 138 -5.30 -12.66 -0.50
N GLY A 139 -6.35 -13.44 -0.27
CA GLY A 139 -7.48 -13.06 0.56
C GLY A 139 -8.24 -11.83 0.08
N THR A 140 -9.11 -11.29 0.91
CA THR A 140 -9.96 -10.12 0.60
C THR A 140 -9.65 -8.95 1.52
N LYS A 141 -9.69 -7.72 0.98
CA LYS A 141 -9.44 -6.51 1.73
C LYS A 141 -10.34 -5.37 1.26
N GLU A 142 -11.13 -4.79 2.18
CA GLU A 142 -11.95 -3.61 1.94
C GLU A 142 -11.14 -2.36 2.23
N TYR A 143 -11.10 -1.44 1.29
CA TYR A 143 -10.52 -0.09 1.43
C TYR A 143 -11.64 0.93 1.49
N ARG A 144 -11.51 1.88 2.41
CA ARG A 144 -12.36 3.07 2.52
C ARG A 144 -11.50 4.29 2.32
N LEU A 145 -11.96 5.21 1.47
CA LEU A 145 -11.19 6.36 1.05
C LEU A 145 -12.04 7.64 1.15
N ARG A 146 -11.39 8.75 1.48
CA ARG A 146 -11.99 10.08 1.43
C ARG A 146 -10.97 11.11 0.97
N GLN A 147 -11.46 12.10 0.25
CA GLN A 147 -10.64 13.25 -0.09
C GLN A 147 -10.28 14.01 1.18
N ASN A 148 -8.99 14.33 1.35
CA ASN A 148 -8.50 15.15 2.43
C ASN A 148 -8.65 16.63 2.05
N THR A 149 -9.43 17.37 2.83
CA THR A 149 -9.68 18.80 2.58
C THR A 149 -8.74 19.71 3.36
N VAL A 150 -8.06 19.18 4.37
CA VAL A 150 -7.15 19.94 5.25
C VAL A 150 -5.71 19.94 4.70
N ASN A 151 -5.23 18.78 4.28
CA ASN A 151 -3.89 18.62 3.71
C ASN A 151 -3.94 17.73 2.46
N PRO A 152 -4.46 18.26 1.34
CA PRO A 152 -4.70 17.46 0.14
C PRO A 152 -3.41 17.12 -0.62
N GLN A 153 -2.31 17.81 -0.35
CA GLN A 153 -1.01 17.59 -1.00
C GLN A 153 0.12 17.58 0.04
N PRO A 154 0.16 16.57 0.92
CA PRO A 154 1.18 16.48 1.94
C PRO A 154 2.57 16.33 1.35
N THR A 155 3.58 16.83 2.07
CA THR A 155 4.98 16.60 1.76
C THR A 155 5.66 15.86 2.89
N LEU A 156 6.73 15.14 2.58
CA LEU A 156 7.41 14.27 3.55
C LEU A 156 7.94 15.03 4.76
N ASP A 157 8.47 16.24 4.55
CA ASP A 157 9.01 17.12 5.59
C ASP A 157 7.92 17.77 6.46
N ALA A 158 6.68 17.82 5.98
CA ALA A 158 5.53 18.42 6.66
C ALA A 158 4.47 17.38 7.08
N MET A 159 4.81 16.08 7.08
CA MET A 159 3.90 15.05 7.58
C MET A 159 3.67 15.22 9.09
N PRO A 160 2.41 15.23 9.57
CA PRO A 160 2.13 15.30 10.99
C PRO A 160 2.60 14.03 11.69
N LYS A 161 3.11 14.18 12.93
CA LYS A 161 3.52 13.03 13.75
C LYS A 161 2.34 12.17 14.18
N ASP A 162 1.20 12.84 14.45
CA ASP A 162 -0.06 12.21 14.84
C ASP A 162 -1.12 12.59 13.82
N MET A 163 -1.70 11.61 13.15
CA MET A 163 -2.79 11.81 12.22
C MET A 163 -4.11 11.61 12.93
N HIS A 164 -4.90 12.67 13.02
CA HIS A 164 -6.27 12.58 13.49
C HIS A 164 -7.22 12.70 12.31
N TYR A 165 -7.95 11.63 12.04
CA TYR A 165 -9.05 11.66 11.08
C TYR A 165 -10.19 12.51 11.65
N GLU A 166 -10.20 13.79 11.28
CA GLU A 166 -11.22 14.72 11.68
C GLU A 166 -12.22 14.95 10.54
N ARG A 167 -13.46 14.61 10.80
CA ARG A 167 -14.72 15.08 10.16
C ARG A 167 -14.64 15.52 8.70
N GLU A 168 -14.01 14.69 7.86
CA GLU A 168 -14.09 14.93 6.43
C GLU A 168 -15.57 14.84 5.99
N THR A 169 -16.03 15.85 5.29
CA THR A 169 -17.40 15.93 4.77
C THR A 169 -17.52 15.41 3.35
N THR A 170 -16.42 15.12 2.71
CA THR A 170 -16.37 14.54 1.36
C THR A 170 -17.01 13.16 1.32
N PRO A 171 -17.59 12.74 0.19
CA PRO A 171 -18.17 11.43 0.05
C PRO A 171 -17.13 10.33 0.33
N MET A 172 -17.55 9.28 1.05
CA MET A 172 -16.72 8.10 1.27
C MET A 172 -16.82 7.18 0.05
N MET A 173 -15.65 6.79 -0.46
CA MET A 173 -15.51 5.75 -1.49
C MET A 173 -15.09 4.45 -0.81
N ALA A 174 -15.53 3.31 -1.34
CA ALA A 174 -15.13 1.99 -0.87
C ALA A 174 -14.83 1.07 -2.05
N ALA A 175 -13.83 0.20 -1.87
CA ALA A 175 -13.47 -0.85 -2.81
C ALA A 175 -13.07 -2.10 -2.05
N THR A 176 -13.68 -3.25 -2.37
CA THR A 176 -13.25 -4.56 -1.86
C THR A 176 -12.39 -5.22 -2.92
N LEU A 177 -11.14 -5.48 -2.60
CA LEU A 177 -10.19 -6.12 -3.49
C LEU A 177 -10.12 -7.63 -3.22
N VAL A 178 -10.09 -8.41 -4.30
CA VAL A 178 -9.78 -9.84 -4.32
C VAL A 178 -8.50 -10.08 -5.14
N PRO A 179 -7.87 -11.26 -5.07
CA PRO A 179 -6.63 -11.51 -5.80
C PRO A 179 -6.71 -11.17 -7.29
N GLY A 180 -5.78 -10.33 -7.73
CA GLY A 180 -5.71 -9.82 -9.10
C GLY A 180 -6.36 -8.44 -9.30
N ASP A 181 -7.06 -7.91 -8.31
CA ASP A 181 -7.58 -6.55 -8.34
C ASP A 181 -6.47 -5.53 -8.01
N TRP A 182 -6.70 -4.30 -8.44
CA TRP A 182 -5.79 -3.20 -8.28
C TRP A 182 -6.51 -1.95 -7.78
N LEU A 183 -5.83 -1.19 -6.94
CA LEU A 183 -6.30 0.09 -6.40
C LEU A 183 -5.19 1.12 -6.46
N TYR A 184 -5.50 2.28 -7.02
CA TYR A 184 -4.66 3.48 -6.94
C TYR A 184 -5.23 4.44 -5.91
N ILE A 185 -4.38 4.94 -5.02
CA ILE A 185 -4.70 5.96 -4.03
C ILE A 185 -3.74 7.14 -4.26
N PRO A 186 -4.25 8.33 -4.64
CA PRO A 186 -3.41 9.51 -4.74
C PRO A 186 -2.83 9.92 -3.39
N ARG A 187 -1.65 10.52 -3.39
CA ARG A 187 -1.10 11.14 -2.17
C ARG A 187 -2.14 12.05 -1.51
N GLY A 188 -2.10 12.11 -0.19
CA GLY A 188 -2.98 12.97 0.60
C GLY A 188 -4.40 12.42 0.80
N TRP A 189 -4.83 11.39 0.10
CA TRP A 189 -6.15 10.82 0.31
C TRP A 189 -6.21 10.01 1.60
N TRP A 190 -7.16 10.36 2.46
CA TRP A 190 -7.49 9.55 3.63
C TRP A 190 -7.90 8.15 3.21
N HIS A 191 -7.29 7.17 3.85
CA HIS A 191 -7.67 5.79 3.62
C HIS A 191 -7.47 4.93 4.87
N MET A 192 -8.22 3.85 4.91
CA MET A 192 -8.06 2.73 5.82
C MET A 192 -8.43 1.44 5.10
N ALA A 193 -7.92 0.31 5.61
CA ALA A 193 -8.23 -0.99 5.03
C ALA A 193 -8.50 -2.02 6.11
N HIS A 194 -9.51 -2.88 5.87
CA HIS A 194 -9.90 -3.98 6.74
C HIS A 194 -9.87 -5.30 5.95
N ALA A 195 -9.18 -6.29 6.47
CA ALA A 195 -9.09 -7.61 5.85
C ALA A 195 -10.33 -8.46 6.22
N GLY A 196 -11.03 -8.98 5.22
CA GLY A 196 -12.11 -9.93 5.44
C GLY A 196 -11.61 -11.37 5.63
N GLU A 197 -10.46 -11.66 5.02
CA GLU A 197 -9.74 -12.94 5.11
C GLU A 197 -8.27 -12.66 5.37
N ASP A 198 -7.49 -13.69 5.70
CA ASP A 198 -6.02 -13.58 5.76
C ASP A 198 -5.49 -13.03 4.43
N SER A 199 -4.96 -11.83 4.46
CA SER A 199 -4.75 -11.00 3.25
C SER A 199 -3.29 -10.75 2.99
N LEU A 200 -2.90 -10.87 1.71
CA LEU A 200 -1.63 -10.44 1.17
C LEU A 200 -1.86 -9.38 0.10
N SER A 201 -1.15 -8.27 0.19
CA SER A 201 -1.15 -7.23 -0.83
C SER A 201 0.22 -6.61 -1.02
N ILE A 202 0.57 -6.34 -2.29
CA ILE A 202 1.73 -5.52 -2.66
C ILE A 202 1.26 -4.07 -2.68
N SER A 203 1.99 -3.21 -1.99
CA SER A 203 1.82 -1.75 -2.08
C SER A 203 3.08 -1.15 -2.71
N VAL A 204 2.91 -0.46 -3.82
CA VAL A 204 3.96 0.29 -4.50
C VAL A 204 3.76 1.76 -4.18
N GLY A 205 4.62 2.31 -3.33
CA GLY A 205 4.64 3.73 -3.01
C GLY A 205 5.56 4.47 -3.97
N VAL A 206 5.10 5.61 -4.50
CA VAL A 206 5.90 6.50 -5.35
C VAL A 206 5.96 7.88 -4.72
N LEU A 207 7.13 8.24 -4.18
CA LEU A 207 7.39 9.56 -3.64
C LEU A 207 7.88 10.48 -4.76
N SER A 208 7.00 11.30 -5.28
CA SER A 208 7.34 12.26 -6.33
C SER A 208 8.30 13.36 -5.83
N PRO A 209 9.10 13.98 -6.70
CA PRO A 209 9.95 15.11 -6.31
C PRO A 209 9.19 16.24 -5.59
N ALA A 210 7.99 16.55 -6.05
CA ALA A 210 7.11 17.57 -5.46
C ALA A 210 6.57 17.19 -4.07
N ALA A 211 6.59 15.90 -3.71
CA ALA A 211 6.16 15.42 -2.40
C ALA A 211 7.30 15.33 -1.37
N ARG A 212 8.57 15.56 -1.75
CA ARG A 212 9.72 15.50 -0.84
C ARG A 212 9.81 16.74 0.05
N SER A 213 9.61 17.92 -0.53
CA SER A 213 9.68 19.19 0.21
C SER A 213 8.72 20.21 -0.38
N LEU A 214 8.23 21.11 0.47
CA LEU A 214 7.60 22.33 -0.02
C LEU A 214 8.69 23.12 -0.76
N SER A 215 8.55 23.29 -2.08
CA SER A 215 9.41 24.18 -2.85
C SER A 215 9.29 25.57 -2.24
N THR A 216 10.39 26.07 -1.63
CA THR A 216 10.50 27.45 -1.14
C THR A 216 10.54 28.42 -2.30
#